data_536b5a5e4cbfa2360854044406a9d8f3
#
_entry.id   536b5a5e4cbfa2360854044406a9d8f3
#
_cell.length_a   1.000
_cell.length_b   1.000
_cell.length_c   1.000
_cell.angle_alpha   90.00
_cell.angle_beta   90.00
_cell.angle_gamma   90.00
#
_symmetry.space_group_name_H-M   'P 1'
#
loop_
_entity.id
_entity.type
_entity.pdbx_description
1 polymer ?
#
loop_
_entity_poly.entity_id
_entity_poly.type
_entity_poly.pdbx_seq_one_letter_code
_entity_poly.pdbx_strand_id
1 'polypeptide(L)' 'MTKKSDKKYAKVCGCDEYGREAWLMVSQHKDSDKVEVLSSEEGEPVVYTKSQITELIKELKKYVK' A
#
# COMPACT_ATOMS: atom_id res chain seq x y z
N MET A 1 -13.35 -18.74 14.88
CA MET A 1 -13.02 -18.33 14.44
C MET A 1 -12.71 -18.12 13.68
N THR A 2 -12.71 -17.95 13.22
CA THR A 2 -12.36 -17.65 12.40
C THR A 2 -11.52 -17.36 11.99
N LYS A 3 -11.25 -17.50 11.37
CA LYS A 3 -10.48 -17.23 10.87
C LYS A 3 -10.06 -16.33 10.50
N LYS A 4 -9.93 -16.14 10.72
CA LYS A 4 -9.36 -15.09 10.32
C LYS A 4 -8.78 -15.13 9.02
N SER A 5 -8.84 -14.15 8.32
CA SER A 5 -8.31 -14.06 7.03
C SER A 5 -6.79 -14.14 7.04
N ASP A 6 -6.22 -14.79 6.07
CA ASP A 6 -4.79 -14.88 5.96
C ASP A 6 -4.19 -13.66 5.32
N LYS A 7 -5.03 -12.86 4.72
CA LYS A 7 -4.55 -11.67 4.07
C LYS A 7 -4.20 -10.60 5.05
N LYS A 8 -3.07 -10.02 4.85
CA LYS A 8 -2.66 -8.89 5.66
C LYS A 8 -2.61 -7.67 4.78
N TYR A 9 -3.29 -6.65 5.20
CA TYR A 9 -3.26 -5.42 4.45
C TYR A 9 -3.37 -4.24 5.38
N ALA A 10 -2.93 -3.09 4.88
CA ALA A 10 -3.01 -1.86 5.61
C ALA A 10 -3.64 -0.83 4.71
N LYS A 11 -4.44 0.03 5.28
CA LYS A 11 -5.10 1.07 4.54
C LYS A 11 -4.77 2.40 5.18
N VAL A 12 -4.27 3.32 4.37
CA VAL A 12 -3.91 4.64 4.84
C VAL A 12 -4.81 5.63 4.15
N CYS A 13 -5.48 6.45 4.93
CA CYS A 13 -6.40 7.44 4.40
C CYS A 13 -5.75 8.81 4.38
N GLY A 14 -6.06 9.56 3.35
CA GLY A 14 -5.56 10.90 3.21
C GLY A 14 -6.51 11.70 2.37
N CYS A 15 -6.01 12.75 1.76
CA CYS A 15 -6.82 13.59 0.88
C CYS A 15 -6.07 13.84 -0.41
N ASP A 16 -6.81 14.02 -1.49
CA ASP A 16 -6.18 14.42 -2.73
C ASP A 16 -5.94 15.92 -2.69
N GLU A 17 -5.42 16.47 -3.77
CA GLU A 17 -5.07 17.88 -3.77
C GLU A 17 -6.28 18.80 -3.72
N TYR A 18 -7.46 18.24 -3.93
CA TYR A 18 -8.70 19.02 -3.83
C TYR A 18 -9.40 18.85 -2.51
N GLY A 19 -8.78 18.13 -1.58
CA GLY A 19 -9.34 17.92 -0.26
C GLY A 19 -10.35 16.79 -0.18
N ARG A 20 -10.48 16.00 -1.25
CA ARG A 20 -11.41 14.88 -1.24
C ARG A 20 -10.72 13.66 -0.63
N GLU A 21 -11.51 12.85 0.02
CA GLU A 21 -10.99 11.66 0.67
C GLU A 21 -10.36 10.71 -0.32
N ALA A 22 -9.19 10.21 0.05
CA ALA A 22 -8.47 9.24 -0.77
C ALA A 22 -7.80 8.25 0.16
N TRP A 23 -7.44 7.10 -0.37
CA TRP A 23 -6.80 6.08 0.44
C TRP A 23 -5.82 5.28 -0.39
N LEU A 24 -4.93 4.64 0.33
CA LEU A 24 -3.92 3.76 -0.25
C LEU A 24 -3.96 2.46 0.52
N MET A 25 -4.08 1.36 -0.19
CA MET A 25 -4.12 0.05 0.44
C MET A 25 -2.92 -0.77 0.03
N VAL A 26 -2.26 -1.37 1.01
CA VAL A 26 -1.05 -2.14 0.78
C VAL A 26 -1.29 -3.55 1.29
N SER A 27 -0.95 -4.53 0.49
CA SER A 27 -1.11 -5.91 0.92
C SER A 27 -0.03 -6.78 0.30
N GLN A 28 0.15 -7.94 0.90
CA GLN A 28 1.09 -8.92 0.39
C GLN A 28 0.49 -9.58 -0.83
N HIS A 29 1.27 -9.67 -1.89
CA HIS A 29 0.81 -10.37 -3.07
C HIS A 29 0.70 -11.86 -2.74
N LYS A 30 -0.37 -12.45 -3.22
CA LYS A 30 -0.60 -13.86 -2.99
C LYS A 30 0.44 -14.68 -3.73
N ASP A 31 0.94 -15.70 -3.10
CA ASP A 31 1.87 -16.64 -3.74
C ASP A 31 3.19 -16.03 -4.18
N SER A 32 3.54 -14.91 -3.65
CA SER A 32 4.84 -14.34 -3.97
C SER A 32 5.25 -13.42 -2.84
N ASP A 33 6.49 -12.96 -2.88
CA ASP A 33 6.96 -12.05 -1.86
C ASP A 33 6.90 -10.61 -2.33
N LYS A 34 6.06 -10.36 -3.32
CA LYS A 34 5.85 -9.01 -3.80
C LYS A 34 4.75 -8.33 -3.01
N VAL A 35 4.66 -7.03 -3.17
CA VAL A 35 3.71 -6.22 -2.43
C VAL A 35 2.77 -5.54 -3.42
N GLU A 36 1.47 -5.62 -3.12
CA GLU A 36 0.46 -4.96 -3.94
C GLU A 36 0.06 -3.65 -3.32
N VAL A 37 -0.01 -2.62 -4.14
CA VAL A 37 -0.42 -1.30 -3.68
C VAL A 37 -1.59 -0.86 -4.54
N LEU A 38 -2.69 -0.51 -3.91
CA LEU A 38 -3.89 -0.08 -4.60
C LEU A 38 -4.27 1.31 -4.10
N SER A 39 -4.43 2.22 -5.03
CA SER A 39 -4.79 3.59 -4.72
C SER A 39 -6.22 3.84 -5.14
N SER A 40 -6.96 4.61 -4.36
CA SER A 40 -8.33 4.95 -4.71
C SER A 40 -8.41 5.75 -6.00
N GLU A 41 -7.31 6.39 -6.37
CA GLU A 41 -7.27 7.19 -7.58
C GLU A 41 -6.98 6.35 -8.81
N GLU A 42 -6.21 5.29 -8.64
CA GLU A 42 -5.79 4.47 -9.77
C GLU A 42 -6.82 3.42 -10.17
N GLY A 43 -7.40 2.78 -9.19
CA GLY A 43 -8.39 1.75 -9.46
C GLY A 43 -7.81 0.38 -9.78
N GLU A 44 -6.52 0.29 -10.00
CA GLU A 44 -5.87 -0.97 -10.28
C GLU A 44 -4.64 -1.14 -9.42
N PRO A 45 -4.41 -2.35 -8.92
CA PRO A 45 -3.24 -2.57 -8.07
C PRO A 45 -1.96 -2.56 -8.88
N VAL A 46 -0.91 -2.12 -8.25
CA VAL A 46 0.43 -2.15 -8.82
C VAL A 46 1.26 -3.05 -7.93
N VAL A 47 2.05 -3.90 -8.54
CA VAL A 47 2.84 -4.86 -7.79
C VAL A 47 4.30 -4.43 -7.77
N TYR A 48 4.86 -4.38 -6.57
CA TYR A 48 6.23 -3.96 -6.36
C TYR A 48 7.02 -5.08 -5.72
N THR A 49 8.30 -5.16 -6.05
CA THR A 49 9.18 -6.10 -5.37
C THR A 49 9.51 -5.54 -3.99
N LYS A 50 10.00 -6.40 -3.13
CA LYS A 50 10.40 -5.95 -1.79
C LYS A 50 11.51 -4.93 -1.87
N SER A 51 12.39 -5.09 -2.85
CA SER A 51 13.47 -4.16 -3.06
C SER A 51 12.93 -2.76 -3.39
N GLN A 52 11.90 -2.72 -4.23
CA GLN A 52 11.29 -1.45 -4.60
C GLN A 52 10.56 -0.82 -3.42
N ILE A 53 9.94 -1.63 -2.60
CA ILE A 53 9.26 -1.12 -1.40
C ILE A 53 10.28 -0.57 -0.41
N THR A 54 11.41 -1.26 -0.27
CA THR A 54 12.47 -0.78 0.61
C THR A 54 12.97 0.58 0.15
N GLU A 55 13.09 0.74 -1.15
CA GLU A 55 13.51 1.99 -1.72
C GLU A 55 12.51 3.09 -1.43
N LEU A 56 11.23 2.76 -1.55
CA LEU A 56 10.17 3.71 -1.26
C LEU A 56 10.19 4.14 0.20
N ILE A 57 10.36 3.19 1.09
CA ILE A 57 10.43 3.50 2.52
C ILE A 57 11.57 4.46 2.81
N LYS A 58 12.70 4.20 2.18
CA LYS A 58 13.87 5.04 2.36
C LYS A 58 13.60 6.46 1.91
N GLU A 59 12.94 6.62 0.79
CA GLU A 59 12.63 7.94 0.27
C GLU A 59 11.59 8.65 1.14
N LEU A 60 10.58 7.92 1.58
CA LEU A 60 9.54 8.51 2.38
C LEU A 60 10.04 9.00 3.73
N LYS A 61 11.04 8.34 4.27
CA LYS A 61 11.59 8.74 5.56
C LYS A 61 12.20 10.13 5.53
N LYS A 62 12.52 10.61 4.36
CA LYS A 62 13.07 11.95 4.23
C LYS A 62 12.02 13.03 4.51
N TYR A 63 10.75 12.68 4.39
CA TYR A 63 9.66 13.62 4.59
C TYR A 63 8.99 13.50 5.95
N VAL A 64 9.31 12.45 6.67
CA VAL A 64 8.76 12.23 8.00
C VAL A 64 9.90 12.22 8.98
N LYS A 65 9.87 13.12 9.89
CA LYS A 65 10.97 13.23 10.84
C LYS A 65 10.62 12.73 12.19
#